data_e4e9971e969f5305292525d0cc1cc1bf
#
_entry.id   e4e9971e969f5305292525d0cc1cc1bf
#
_cell.length_a   1.000
_cell.length_b   1.000
_cell.length_c   1.000
_cell.angle_alpha   90.00
_cell.angle_beta   90.00
_cell.angle_gamma   90.00
#
_symmetry.space_group_name_H-M   'P 1'
#
loop_
_entity.id
_entity.type
_entity.pdbx_description
1 polymer ?
#
loop_
_entity_poly.entity_id
_entity_poly.type
_entity_poly.pdbx_seq_one_letter_code
_entity_poly.pdbx_strand_id
1 'polypeptide(L)'
;MDFRKFLTYDYYLRKEIAFLNRIHSDQAIFAEARRRYYWTTSKKLNYRHPKDISEKVMWLTRYDRDPLKTRCADKYLVRDYVASKGLEDILIPMIGVWDHASDIDFASLPDKFVLKCNHGSGWNVICTDKSALDIEEAREKLEMWLGMKYGVDMQEIQYFDIPPKIIGEEFMPFLGGDVVDYKFHCSRGKVHSCFVAYDRSTVDPHQVCYDHYDIDWNRTDDIKEKFRPNRRLLPKPQRYEDMLKIASKLSEDFPYVRVDLYNCGDKVFFGELTFTPFSGIQSFYKQPMLDELGRFVSLEGIKKHRR
;
A
#
# COMPACT_ATOMS: atom_id res chain seq x y z
N MET A 1 1.75 10.62 -22.56
CA MET A 1 2.96 10.59 -21.69
C MET A 1 4.17 10.39 -22.58
N ASP A 2 5.22 11.19 -22.45
CA ASP A 2 6.38 11.07 -23.34
C ASP A 2 7.13 9.75 -23.02
N PHE A 3 7.05 8.79 -23.91
CA PHE A 3 7.66 7.45 -23.80
C PHE A 3 9.17 7.51 -23.49
N ARG A 4 9.86 8.55 -23.97
CA ARG A 4 11.29 8.77 -23.66
C ARG A 4 11.52 9.13 -22.19
N LYS A 5 10.62 9.87 -21.56
CA LYS A 5 10.70 10.19 -20.10
C LYS A 5 10.44 8.95 -19.25
N PHE A 6 9.51 8.09 -19.68
CA PHE A 6 9.22 6.83 -18.98
C PHE A 6 10.42 5.87 -19.04
N LEU A 7 11.02 5.70 -20.24
CA LEU A 7 12.24 4.88 -20.41
C LEU A 7 13.44 5.42 -19.62
N THR A 8 13.56 6.75 -19.51
CA THR A 8 14.65 7.37 -18.75
C THR A 8 14.45 7.19 -17.25
N TYR A 9 13.22 7.36 -16.73
CA TYR A 9 12.87 7.10 -15.32
C TYR A 9 13.08 5.63 -14.97
N ASP A 10 12.62 4.71 -15.81
CA ASP A 10 12.77 3.27 -15.63
C ASP A 10 14.25 2.83 -15.66
N TYR A 11 15.07 3.43 -16.54
CA TYR A 11 16.51 3.17 -16.59
C TYR A 11 17.24 3.60 -15.32
N TYR A 12 16.93 4.79 -14.78
CA TYR A 12 17.52 5.25 -13.52
C TYR A 12 17.04 4.43 -12.34
N LEU A 13 15.76 4.09 -12.31
CA LEU A 13 15.17 3.22 -11.30
C LEU A 13 15.81 1.84 -11.30
N ARG A 14 16.02 1.23 -12.47
CA ARG A 14 16.73 -0.07 -12.62
C ARG A 14 18.18 0.01 -12.14
N LYS A 15 18.90 1.09 -12.42
CA LYS A 15 20.26 1.30 -11.92
C LYS A 15 20.31 1.49 -10.41
N GLU A 16 19.37 2.24 -9.86
CA GLU A 16 19.27 2.44 -8.42
C GLU A 16 18.88 1.13 -7.71
N ILE A 17 17.92 0.38 -8.24
CA ILE A 17 17.54 -0.96 -7.75
C ILE A 17 18.72 -1.94 -7.87
N ALA A 18 19.45 -1.95 -8.99
CA ALA A 18 20.63 -2.79 -9.16
C ALA A 18 21.76 -2.43 -8.19
N PHE A 19 21.94 -1.15 -7.89
CA PHE A 19 22.87 -0.68 -6.87
C PHE A 19 22.43 -1.12 -5.48
N LEU A 20 21.15 -0.92 -5.14
CA LEU A 20 20.56 -1.29 -3.84
C LEU A 20 20.52 -2.82 -3.65
N ASN A 21 20.29 -3.59 -4.70
CA ASN A 21 20.38 -5.05 -4.70
C ASN A 21 21.81 -5.58 -4.40
N ARG A 22 22.84 -4.77 -4.62
CA ARG A 22 24.22 -5.07 -4.21
C ARG A 22 24.47 -4.77 -2.72
N ILE A 23 23.61 -4.01 -2.08
CA ILE A 23 23.68 -3.67 -0.65
C ILE A 23 22.90 -4.71 0.13
N HIS A 24 23.46 -5.90 0.29
CA HIS A 24 22.82 -7.04 0.94
C HIS A 24 22.78 -7.00 2.48
N SER A 25 23.26 -5.92 3.11
CA SER A 25 23.26 -5.86 4.57
C SER A 25 22.10 -5.01 5.10
N ASP A 26 21.42 -5.51 6.12
CA ASP A 26 20.43 -4.74 6.89
C ASP A 26 20.99 -3.39 7.35
N GLN A 27 22.31 -3.31 7.63
CA GLN A 27 22.96 -2.06 8.04
C GLN A 27 22.90 -0.98 6.96
N ALA A 28 23.13 -1.33 5.69
CA ALA A 28 23.07 -0.40 4.58
C ALA A 28 21.62 0.06 4.31
N ILE A 29 20.65 -0.88 4.34
CA ILE A 29 19.22 -0.57 4.19
C ILE A 29 18.79 0.43 5.26
N PHE A 30 19.18 0.22 6.53
CA PHE A 30 18.81 1.13 7.61
C PHE A 30 19.65 2.42 7.68
N ALA A 31 20.82 2.46 7.06
CA ALA A 31 21.57 3.71 6.88
C ALA A 31 20.84 4.59 5.85
N GLU A 32 20.38 4.01 4.74
CA GLU A 32 19.57 4.69 3.74
C GLU A 32 18.24 5.20 4.34
N ALA A 33 17.59 4.42 5.22
CA ALA A 33 16.44 4.84 6.00
C ALA A 33 16.62 6.18 6.69
N ARG A 34 17.72 6.25 7.45
CA ARG A 34 18.04 7.45 8.22
C ARG A 34 18.30 8.63 7.31
N ARG A 35 18.99 8.40 6.18
CA ARG A 35 19.27 9.42 5.17
C ARG A 35 17.98 9.98 4.59
N ARG A 36 17.08 9.12 4.12
CA ARG A 36 15.78 9.52 3.54
C ARG A 36 14.89 10.20 4.57
N TYR A 37 14.81 9.66 5.80
CA TYR A 37 14.06 10.30 6.88
C TYR A 37 14.55 11.71 7.13
N TYR A 38 15.87 11.93 7.19
CA TYR A 38 16.45 13.25 7.37
C TYR A 38 16.13 14.19 6.21
N TRP A 39 16.30 13.76 4.97
CA TRP A 39 16.00 14.58 3.80
C TRP A 39 14.51 14.93 3.68
N THR A 40 13.61 14.04 4.09
CA THR A 40 12.17 14.27 4.00
C THR A 40 11.64 15.13 5.15
N THR A 41 12.20 14.98 6.36
CA THR A 41 11.65 15.60 7.58
C THR A 41 12.54 16.66 8.20
N SER A 42 13.79 16.78 7.77
CA SER A 42 14.88 17.58 8.40
C SER A 42 15.15 17.16 9.84
N LYS A 43 14.74 15.96 10.26
CA LYS A 43 14.92 15.41 11.61
C LYS A 43 15.77 14.15 11.58
N LYS A 44 16.50 13.88 12.68
CA LYS A 44 17.21 12.60 12.86
C LYS A 44 16.23 11.53 13.32
N LEU A 45 16.22 10.38 12.62
CA LEU A 45 15.40 9.23 12.98
C LEU A 45 15.83 8.63 14.33
N ASN A 46 14.89 8.55 15.28
CA ASN A 46 15.18 8.09 16.65
C ASN A 46 14.67 6.66 16.86
N TYR A 47 15.54 5.68 16.66
CA TYR A 47 15.22 4.27 16.93
C TYR A 47 15.24 3.89 18.42
N ARG A 48 15.83 4.71 19.30
CA ARG A 48 15.90 4.39 20.75
C ARG A 48 14.58 4.72 21.46
N HIS A 49 14.04 5.87 21.13
CA HIS A 49 12.82 6.41 21.74
C HIS A 49 11.92 7.01 20.65
N PRO A 50 11.34 6.16 19.75
CA PRO A 50 10.47 6.65 18.68
C PRO A 50 9.21 7.25 19.28
N LYS A 51 8.85 8.46 18.84
CA LYS A 51 7.74 9.23 19.38
C LYS A 51 6.55 9.28 18.42
N ASP A 52 6.79 9.80 17.23
CA ASP A 52 5.74 9.94 16.22
C ASP A 52 5.53 8.65 15.41
N ILE A 53 4.44 8.62 14.64
CA ILE A 53 4.07 7.41 13.89
C ILE A 53 5.13 7.05 12.84
N SER A 54 5.77 8.00 12.18
CA SER A 54 6.81 7.72 11.20
C SER A 54 8.03 7.04 11.87
N GLU A 55 8.47 7.55 13.02
CA GLU A 55 9.55 6.92 13.79
C GLU A 55 9.16 5.50 14.26
N LYS A 56 7.89 5.30 14.67
CA LYS A 56 7.42 3.99 15.12
C LYS A 56 7.26 2.99 13.98
N VAL A 57 6.77 3.40 12.82
CA VAL A 57 6.72 2.54 11.63
C VAL A 57 8.12 2.15 11.20
N MET A 58 9.07 3.09 11.15
CA MET A 58 10.47 2.80 10.83
C MET A 58 11.11 1.86 11.88
N TRP A 59 10.74 2.00 13.14
CA TRP A 59 11.17 1.09 14.21
C TRP A 59 10.59 -0.32 14.01
N LEU A 60 9.29 -0.42 13.71
CA LEU A 60 8.61 -1.70 13.42
C LEU A 60 9.25 -2.39 12.21
N THR A 61 9.51 -1.65 11.14
CA THR A 61 10.20 -2.18 9.96
C THR A 61 11.55 -2.80 10.33
N ARG A 62 12.29 -2.18 11.23
CA ARG A 62 13.61 -2.66 11.63
C ARG A 62 13.59 -3.88 12.56
N TYR A 63 12.69 -3.88 13.53
CA TYR A 63 12.76 -4.81 14.67
C TYR A 63 11.65 -5.84 14.72
N ASP A 64 10.50 -5.56 14.12
CA ASP A 64 9.36 -6.47 14.11
C ASP A 64 9.33 -7.24 12.77
N ARG A 65 9.96 -8.42 12.79
CA ARG A 65 10.15 -9.30 11.63
C ARG A 65 9.12 -10.45 11.62
N ASP A 66 7.88 -10.19 12.01
CA ASP A 66 6.84 -11.19 11.98
C ASP A 66 6.59 -11.66 10.53
N PRO A 67 6.73 -12.97 10.23
CA PRO A 67 6.46 -13.53 8.89
C PRO A 67 5.02 -13.28 8.42
N LEU A 68 4.07 -13.08 9.34
CA LEU A 68 2.70 -12.77 9.00
C LEU A 68 2.59 -11.46 8.20
N LYS A 69 3.47 -10.49 8.45
CA LYS A 69 3.52 -9.26 7.66
C LYS A 69 3.87 -9.50 6.20
N THR A 70 4.85 -10.37 5.93
CA THR A 70 5.22 -10.77 4.57
C THR A 70 4.05 -11.45 3.88
N ARG A 71 3.40 -12.41 4.57
CA ARG A 71 2.21 -13.09 4.06
C ARG A 71 1.07 -12.12 3.76
N CYS A 72 0.85 -11.12 4.62
CA CYS A 72 -0.23 -10.13 4.45
C CYS A 72 0.13 -8.97 3.50
N ALA A 73 1.42 -8.77 3.17
CA ALA A 73 1.85 -7.84 2.12
C ALA A 73 1.77 -8.48 0.71
N ASP A 74 1.80 -9.81 0.63
CA ASP A 74 1.58 -10.58 -0.60
C ASP A 74 0.10 -10.49 -1.01
N LYS A 75 -0.19 -9.90 -2.17
CA LYS A 75 -1.57 -9.73 -2.67
C LYS A 75 -2.30 -11.05 -2.93
N TYR A 76 -1.56 -12.14 -3.11
CA TYR A 76 -2.12 -13.49 -3.24
C TYR A 76 -2.40 -14.12 -1.86
N LEU A 77 -1.38 -14.18 -1.00
CA LEU A 77 -1.48 -14.89 0.29
C LEU A 77 -2.31 -14.14 1.34
N VAL A 78 -2.46 -12.82 1.24
CA VAL A 78 -3.32 -12.04 2.15
C VAL A 78 -4.78 -12.47 2.07
N ARG A 79 -5.21 -13.06 0.96
CA ARG A 79 -6.57 -13.55 0.77
C ARG A 79 -6.91 -14.66 1.77
N ASP A 80 -5.98 -15.56 2.04
CA ASP A 80 -6.14 -16.60 3.07
C ASP A 80 -6.28 -16.00 4.48
N TYR A 81 -5.51 -14.93 4.76
CA TYR A 81 -5.62 -14.23 6.03
C TYR A 81 -7.00 -13.57 6.19
N VAL A 82 -7.48 -12.86 5.16
CA VAL A 82 -8.82 -12.24 5.14
C VAL A 82 -9.90 -13.32 5.34
N ALA A 83 -9.82 -14.42 4.60
CA ALA A 83 -10.76 -15.55 4.73
C ALA A 83 -10.70 -16.18 6.14
N SER A 84 -9.50 -16.34 6.73
CA SER A 84 -9.34 -16.86 8.10
C SER A 84 -10.00 -16.00 9.18
N LYS A 85 -10.20 -14.72 8.87
CA LYS A 85 -10.97 -13.79 9.71
C LYS A 85 -12.48 -13.85 9.40
N GLY A 86 -12.96 -14.77 8.53
CA GLY A 86 -14.36 -14.88 8.10
C GLY A 86 -14.84 -13.65 7.34
N LEU A 87 -14.00 -13.13 6.47
CA LEU A 87 -14.23 -11.93 5.66
C LEU A 87 -14.00 -12.19 4.15
N GLU A 88 -14.12 -13.42 3.70
CA GLU A 88 -13.93 -13.77 2.29
C GLU A 88 -14.83 -13.00 1.32
N ASP A 89 -16.03 -12.63 1.76
CA ASP A 89 -17.03 -11.93 0.95
C ASP A 89 -16.59 -10.50 0.51
N ILE A 90 -15.58 -9.94 1.19
CA ILE A 90 -15.03 -8.63 0.80
C ILE A 90 -13.88 -8.72 -0.21
N LEU A 91 -13.44 -9.92 -0.55
CA LEU A 91 -12.36 -10.11 -1.51
C LEU A 91 -12.85 -9.89 -2.94
N ILE A 92 -12.10 -9.13 -3.74
CA ILE A 92 -12.35 -9.01 -5.18
C ILE A 92 -12.19 -10.40 -5.80
N PRO A 93 -13.14 -10.90 -6.63
CA PRO A 93 -13.01 -12.19 -7.26
C PRO A 93 -11.71 -12.33 -8.05
N MET A 94 -11.04 -13.47 -7.89
CA MET A 94 -9.79 -13.77 -8.58
C MET A 94 -10.06 -14.56 -9.85
N ILE A 95 -9.48 -14.11 -10.97
CA ILE A 95 -9.61 -14.73 -12.30
C ILE A 95 -8.55 -15.83 -12.46
N GLY A 96 -7.32 -15.59 -11.94
CA GLY A 96 -6.23 -16.54 -12.07
C GLY A 96 -4.95 -16.11 -11.35
N VAL A 97 -3.99 -17.03 -11.31
CA VAL A 97 -2.65 -16.84 -10.74
C VAL A 97 -1.63 -17.49 -11.67
N TRP A 98 -0.55 -16.80 -11.98
CA TRP A 98 0.48 -17.27 -12.92
C TRP A 98 1.88 -16.98 -12.40
N ASP A 99 2.82 -17.85 -12.73
CA ASP A 99 4.23 -17.68 -12.41
C ASP A 99 4.96 -16.83 -13.48
N HIS A 100 4.49 -16.86 -14.74
CA HIS A 100 5.03 -16.12 -15.86
C HIS A 100 3.94 -15.42 -16.67
N ALA A 101 4.27 -14.29 -17.28
CA ALA A 101 3.34 -13.58 -18.15
C ALA A 101 3.00 -14.39 -19.41
N SER A 102 3.89 -15.29 -19.86
CA SER A 102 3.65 -16.22 -20.96
C SER A 102 2.51 -17.21 -20.69
N ASP A 103 2.25 -17.53 -19.41
CA ASP A 103 1.24 -18.51 -19.01
C ASP A 103 -0.18 -17.95 -19.06
N ILE A 104 -0.32 -16.64 -19.26
CA ILE A 104 -1.62 -15.97 -19.31
C ILE A 104 -2.25 -16.18 -20.69
N ASP A 105 -3.38 -16.89 -20.73
CA ASP A 105 -4.25 -16.93 -21.91
C ASP A 105 -5.15 -15.68 -21.91
N PHE A 106 -4.68 -14.62 -22.58
CA PHE A 106 -5.46 -13.39 -22.69
C PHE A 106 -6.79 -13.55 -23.44
N ALA A 107 -6.91 -14.57 -24.29
CA ALA A 107 -8.16 -14.82 -25.02
C ALA A 107 -9.27 -15.27 -24.05
N SER A 108 -8.92 -16.03 -23.02
CA SER A 108 -9.87 -16.52 -21.99
C SER A 108 -10.25 -15.46 -20.95
N LEU A 109 -9.49 -14.37 -20.81
CA LEU A 109 -9.82 -13.31 -19.85
C LEU A 109 -11.08 -12.55 -20.26
N PRO A 110 -11.86 -12.03 -19.29
CA PRO A 110 -13.01 -11.17 -19.57
C PRO A 110 -12.58 -9.87 -20.29
N ASP A 111 -13.54 -9.08 -20.78
CA ASP A 111 -13.26 -7.82 -21.48
C ASP A 111 -12.61 -6.76 -20.58
N LYS A 112 -12.86 -6.84 -19.27
CA LYS A 112 -12.32 -5.95 -18.26
C LYS A 112 -11.72 -6.74 -17.12
N PHE A 113 -10.47 -6.46 -16.78
CA PHE A 113 -9.74 -7.14 -15.72
C PHE A 113 -8.59 -6.29 -15.18
N VAL A 114 -8.00 -6.73 -14.08
CA VAL A 114 -6.77 -6.15 -13.55
C VAL A 114 -5.75 -7.27 -13.32
N LEU A 115 -4.56 -7.15 -13.92
CA LEU A 115 -3.43 -8.01 -13.59
C LEU A 115 -2.48 -7.25 -12.66
N LYS A 116 -1.97 -7.92 -11.63
CA LYS A 116 -1.10 -7.32 -10.60
C LYS A 116 0.04 -8.25 -10.28
N CYS A 117 1.26 -7.72 -10.11
CA CYS A 117 2.29 -8.48 -9.42
C CYS A 117 2.02 -8.46 -7.91
N ASN A 118 2.10 -9.64 -7.25
CA ASN A 118 1.73 -9.80 -5.84
C ASN A 118 2.70 -9.14 -4.86
N HIS A 119 3.97 -8.96 -5.25
CA HIS A 119 5.12 -8.61 -4.42
C HIS A 119 5.56 -7.14 -4.52
N GLY A 120 4.67 -6.24 -4.93
CA GLY A 120 5.00 -4.82 -5.08
C GLY A 120 3.77 -3.91 -5.01
N SER A 121 3.97 -2.61 -5.16
CA SER A 121 2.91 -1.60 -5.22
C SER A 121 2.95 -0.86 -6.55
N GLY A 122 1.78 -0.58 -7.13
CA GLY A 122 1.66 0.13 -8.42
C GLY A 122 1.97 -0.73 -9.66
N TRP A 123 2.37 -1.98 -9.52
CA TRP A 123 2.65 -2.91 -10.61
C TRP A 123 1.36 -3.58 -11.11
N ASN A 124 0.54 -2.79 -11.82
CA ASN A 124 -0.78 -3.19 -12.29
C ASN A 124 -0.95 -2.90 -13.77
N VAL A 125 -1.56 -3.84 -14.48
CA VAL A 125 -2.15 -3.65 -15.81
C VAL A 125 -3.66 -3.60 -15.63
N ILE A 126 -4.26 -2.44 -15.84
CA ILE A 126 -5.71 -2.24 -15.75
C ILE A 126 -6.27 -2.25 -17.15
N CYS A 127 -7.07 -3.27 -17.47
CA CYS A 127 -7.76 -3.43 -18.75
C CYS A 127 -9.22 -3.03 -18.60
N THR A 128 -9.60 -1.95 -19.25
CA THR A 128 -11.01 -1.47 -19.33
C THR A 128 -11.68 -1.82 -20.66
N ASP A 129 -10.90 -2.25 -21.65
CA ASP A 129 -11.32 -2.72 -22.97
C ASP A 129 -10.22 -3.64 -23.52
N LYS A 130 -10.50 -4.96 -23.56
CA LYS A 130 -9.54 -5.95 -24.05
C LYS A 130 -9.20 -5.76 -25.53
N SER A 131 -10.14 -5.24 -26.33
CA SER A 131 -9.89 -5.02 -27.78
C SER A 131 -8.85 -3.92 -28.05
N ALA A 132 -8.65 -3.00 -27.09
CA ALA A 132 -7.70 -1.90 -27.15
C ALA A 132 -6.39 -2.20 -26.38
N LEU A 133 -6.29 -3.36 -25.71
CA LEU A 133 -5.11 -3.72 -24.93
C LEU A 133 -3.96 -4.15 -25.83
N ASP A 134 -2.78 -3.52 -25.69
CA ASP A 134 -1.53 -4.05 -26.22
C ASP A 134 -1.06 -5.20 -25.30
N ILE A 135 -1.34 -6.42 -25.77
CA ILE A 135 -1.03 -7.66 -25.02
C ILE A 135 0.48 -7.86 -24.85
N GLU A 136 1.26 -7.55 -25.89
CA GLU A 136 2.71 -7.73 -25.82
C GLU A 136 3.35 -6.73 -24.85
N GLU A 137 2.93 -5.47 -24.88
CA GLU A 137 3.37 -4.47 -23.89
C GLU A 137 2.97 -4.89 -22.46
N ALA A 138 1.75 -5.43 -22.29
CA ALA A 138 1.29 -5.93 -20.98
C ALA A 138 2.15 -7.10 -20.47
N ARG A 139 2.50 -8.07 -21.36
CA ARG A 139 3.39 -9.19 -21.03
C ARG A 139 4.78 -8.72 -20.64
N GLU A 140 5.37 -7.83 -21.43
CA GLU A 140 6.71 -7.29 -21.17
C GLU A 140 6.76 -6.57 -19.82
N LYS A 141 5.75 -5.76 -19.48
CA LYS A 141 5.65 -5.08 -18.18
C LYS A 141 5.56 -6.06 -17.02
N LEU A 142 4.68 -7.05 -17.15
CA LEU A 142 4.48 -8.04 -16.07
C LEU A 142 5.74 -8.86 -15.85
N GLU A 143 6.38 -9.35 -16.91
CA GLU A 143 7.63 -10.13 -16.82
C GLU A 143 8.78 -9.31 -16.25
N MET A 144 8.88 -8.03 -16.64
CA MET A 144 9.85 -7.11 -16.08
C MET A 144 9.64 -6.95 -14.56
N TRP A 145 8.39 -6.74 -14.10
CA TRP A 145 8.09 -6.57 -12.69
C TRP A 145 8.33 -7.83 -11.87
N LEU A 146 8.07 -9.04 -12.43
CA LEU A 146 8.39 -10.30 -11.77
C LEU A 146 9.88 -10.43 -11.45
N GLY A 147 10.76 -9.90 -12.31
CA GLY A 147 12.22 -9.88 -12.09
C GLY A 147 12.71 -8.81 -11.12
N MET A 148 11.85 -7.91 -10.65
CA MET A 148 12.24 -6.78 -9.80
C MET A 148 12.01 -7.09 -8.32
N LYS A 149 12.91 -6.62 -7.44
CA LYS A 149 12.67 -6.61 -5.99
C LYS A 149 12.07 -5.28 -5.59
N TYR A 150 10.84 -5.33 -5.08
CA TYR A 150 10.16 -4.15 -4.56
C TYR A 150 10.66 -3.76 -3.17
N GLY A 151 10.65 -2.46 -2.87
CA GLY A 151 10.81 -1.93 -1.53
C GLY A 151 12.24 -1.88 -0.99
N VAL A 152 13.24 -2.25 -1.80
CA VAL A 152 14.66 -2.21 -1.38
C VAL A 152 15.10 -0.78 -1.07
N ASP A 153 14.78 0.16 -1.93
CA ASP A 153 15.03 1.59 -1.80
C ASP A 153 14.20 2.25 -0.70
N MET A 154 13.02 1.67 -0.43
CA MET A 154 12.04 2.17 0.54
C MET A 154 12.06 1.43 1.89
N GLN A 155 12.93 0.40 2.03
CA GLN A 155 13.04 -0.47 3.22
C GLN A 155 11.74 -1.17 3.59
N GLU A 156 10.95 -1.50 2.60
CA GLU A 156 9.70 -2.22 2.78
C GLU A 156 9.99 -3.72 2.82
N ILE A 157 10.72 -4.13 3.84
CA ILE A 157 11.31 -5.46 4.00
C ILE A 157 10.31 -6.60 3.97
N GLN A 158 9.05 -6.33 4.26
CA GLN A 158 7.96 -7.31 4.19
C GLN A 158 7.73 -7.84 2.76
N TYR A 159 8.23 -7.14 1.73
CA TYR A 159 8.13 -7.58 0.34
C TYR A 159 9.31 -8.43 -0.13
N PHE A 160 10.43 -8.49 0.62
CA PHE A 160 11.68 -9.09 0.14
C PHE A 160 11.61 -10.60 -0.07
N ASP A 161 10.81 -11.28 0.73
CA ASP A 161 10.71 -12.74 0.74
C ASP A 161 9.39 -13.22 0.10
N ILE A 162 8.66 -12.36 -0.61
CA ILE A 162 7.45 -12.74 -1.35
C ILE A 162 7.87 -13.39 -2.67
N PRO A 163 7.49 -14.68 -2.92
CA PRO A 163 7.70 -15.30 -4.22
C PRO A 163 6.88 -14.55 -5.30
N PRO A 164 7.52 -14.04 -6.36
CA PRO A 164 6.82 -13.29 -7.39
C PRO A 164 5.75 -14.11 -8.10
N LYS A 165 4.56 -13.54 -8.26
CA LYS A 165 3.45 -14.09 -9.06
C LYS A 165 2.66 -12.96 -9.69
N ILE A 166 1.94 -13.29 -10.75
CA ILE A 166 0.91 -12.43 -11.33
C ILE A 166 -0.44 -12.95 -10.83
N ILE A 167 -1.29 -12.05 -10.32
CA ILE A 167 -2.69 -12.35 -10.00
C ILE A 167 -3.59 -11.59 -10.95
N GLY A 168 -4.67 -12.22 -11.39
CA GLY A 168 -5.75 -11.60 -12.14
C GLY A 168 -6.98 -11.42 -11.26
N GLU A 169 -7.56 -10.24 -11.24
CA GLU A 169 -8.79 -9.93 -10.51
C GLU A 169 -9.81 -9.33 -11.45
N GLU A 170 -11.11 -9.52 -11.13
CA GLU A 170 -12.19 -8.85 -11.83
C GLU A 170 -12.02 -7.34 -11.76
N PHE A 171 -12.36 -6.68 -12.88
CA PHE A 171 -12.42 -5.22 -12.90
C PHE A 171 -13.64 -4.75 -12.13
N MET A 172 -13.42 -4.07 -11.03
CA MET A 172 -14.50 -3.53 -10.23
C MET A 172 -14.94 -2.15 -10.76
N PRO A 173 -16.26 -1.86 -10.81
CA PRO A 173 -16.80 -0.61 -11.37
C PRO A 173 -16.20 0.66 -10.73
N PHE A 174 -15.83 0.58 -9.46
CA PHE A 174 -15.20 1.70 -8.75
C PHE A 174 -13.78 2.03 -9.26
N LEU A 175 -13.11 1.12 -9.98
CA LEU A 175 -11.79 1.38 -10.57
C LEU A 175 -11.84 2.27 -11.82
N GLY A 176 -13.02 2.46 -12.38
CA GLY A 176 -13.25 3.30 -13.58
C GLY A 176 -13.81 4.69 -13.29
N GLY A 177 -14.00 5.07 -12.03
CA GLY A 177 -14.63 6.32 -11.63
C GLY A 177 -13.89 7.08 -10.53
N ASP A 178 -14.60 7.93 -9.82
CA ASP A 178 -14.11 8.65 -8.62
C ASP A 178 -13.90 7.68 -7.45
N VAL A 179 -12.84 6.90 -7.52
CA VAL A 179 -12.49 5.95 -6.46
C VAL A 179 -12.07 6.71 -5.21
N VAL A 180 -12.75 6.43 -4.12
CA VAL A 180 -12.32 6.87 -2.79
C VAL A 180 -11.67 5.69 -2.08
N ASP A 181 -10.39 5.81 -1.78
CA ASP A 181 -9.66 4.86 -0.93
C ASP A 181 -9.86 5.24 0.54
N TYR A 182 -10.46 4.36 1.31
CA TYR A 182 -10.63 4.50 2.76
C TYR A 182 -9.53 3.73 3.48
N LYS A 183 -8.63 4.44 4.14
CA LYS A 183 -7.39 3.92 4.70
C LYS A 183 -7.37 4.11 6.20
N PHE A 184 -7.67 3.03 6.93
CA PHE A 184 -7.82 3.07 8.39
C PHE A 184 -6.48 2.85 9.09
N HIS A 185 -6.10 3.77 9.96
CA HIS A 185 -4.96 3.59 10.86
C HIS A 185 -5.38 2.71 12.04
N CYS A 186 -4.76 1.54 12.14
CA CYS A 186 -5.15 0.53 13.10
C CYS A 186 -3.96 0.04 13.94
N SER A 187 -4.26 -0.41 15.16
CA SER A 187 -3.30 -1.03 16.09
C SER A 187 -4.01 -2.06 16.95
N ARG A 188 -3.63 -3.32 16.85
CA ARG A 188 -4.13 -4.42 17.69
C ARG A 188 -5.66 -4.44 17.82
N GLY A 189 -6.36 -4.41 16.70
CA GLY A 189 -7.81 -4.43 16.63
C GLY A 189 -8.51 -3.10 16.94
N LYS A 190 -7.77 -2.04 17.24
CA LYS A 190 -8.34 -0.70 17.45
C LYS A 190 -8.17 0.13 16.19
N VAL A 191 -9.24 0.81 15.78
CA VAL A 191 -9.22 1.79 14.69
C VAL A 191 -9.07 3.18 15.29
N HIS A 192 -8.14 3.97 14.79
CA HIS A 192 -7.91 5.34 15.24
C HIS A 192 -8.67 6.36 14.40
N SER A 193 -8.51 6.26 13.08
CA SER A 193 -8.97 7.29 12.15
C SER A 193 -8.93 6.77 10.72
N CYS A 194 -9.53 7.50 9.81
CA CYS A 194 -9.56 7.20 8.39
C CYS A 194 -8.86 8.29 7.58
N PHE A 195 -7.76 7.92 6.93
CA PHE A 195 -7.15 8.72 5.87
C PHE A 195 -7.83 8.36 4.55
N VAL A 196 -8.22 9.34 3.76
CA VAL A 196 -8.88 9.12 2.47
C VAL A 196 -8.07 9.70 1.32
N ALA A 197 -8.04 8.98 0.20
CA ALA A 197 -7.46 9.44 -1.04
C ALA A 197 -8.53 9.41 -2.14
N TYR A 198 -8.73 10.52 -2.83
CA TYR A 198 -9.77 10.68 -3.84
C TYR A 198 -9.32 11.61 -4.97
N ASP A 199 -10.15 11.79 -5.99
CA ASP A 199 -9.86 12.59 -7.20
C ASP A 199 -8.54 12.15 -7.87
N ARG A 200 -8.33 10.81 -7.97
CA ARG A 200 -7.17 10.27 -8.68
C ARG A 200 -7.34 10.48 -10.17
N SER A 201 -6.60 11.46 -10.71
CA SER A 201 -6.56 11.66 -12.14
C SER A 201 -5.87 10.49 -12.85
N THR A 202 -6.50 9.95 -13.89
CA THR A 202 -5.87 8.99 -14.81
C THR A 202 -4.81 9.66 -15.69
N VAL A 203 -4.84 10.99 -15.79
CA VAL A 203 -3.94 11.80 -16.64
C VAL A 203 -2.73 12.30 -15.84
N ASP A 204 -2.93 12.71 -14.58
CA ASP A 204 -1.88 13.19 -13.69
C ASP A 204 -1.98 12.50 -12.32
N PRO A 205 -1.13 11.50 -12.06
CA PRO A 205 -1.13 10.76 -10.79
C PRO A 205 -0.72 11.63 -9.58
N HIS A 206 -0.22 12.87 -9.80
CA HIS A 206 0.10 13.82 -8.73
C HIS A 206 -1.11 14.64 -8.28
N GLN A 207 -2.24 14.56 -8.96
CA GLN A 207 -3.49 15.25 -8.60
C GLN A 207 -4.38 14.41 -7.68
N VAL A 208 -3.80 13.72 -6.71
CA VAL A 208 -4.57 13.02 -5.68
C VAL A 208 -4.85 13.98 -4.53
N CYS A 209 -6.10 14.07 -4.13
CA CYS A 209 -6.51 14.81 -2.95
C CYS A 209 -6.52 13.90 -1.72
N TYR A 210 -5.98 14.40 -0.62
CA TYR A 210 -5.97 13.67 0.65
C TYR A 210 -6.75 14.43 1.71
N ASP A 211 -7.56 13.71 2.46
CA ASP A 211 -8.22 14.21 3.66
C ASP A 211 -8.11 13.21 4.80
N HIS A 212 -8.43 13.65 6.02
CA HIS A 212 -8.39 12.84 7.21
C HIS A 212 -9.67 13.04 8.02
N TYR A 213 -10.20 11.95 8.54
CA TYR A 213 -11.43 11.90 9.34
C TYR A 213 -11.15 11.15 10.64
N ASP A 214 -11.76 11.63 11.73
CA ASP A 214 -11.79 10.87 12.97
C ASP A 214 -12.72 9.63 12.85
N ILE A 215 -12.84 8.86 13.93
CA ILE A 215 -13.67 7.65 13.94
C ILE A 215 -15.16 7.93 13.77
N ASP A 216 -15.61 9.14 14.10
CA ASP A 216 -17.02 9.58 13.98
C ASP A 216 -17.32 10.23 12.62
N TRP A 217 -16.35 10.18 11.70
CA TRP A 217 -16.41 10.80 10.37
C TRP A 217 -16.40 12.35 10.40
N ASN A 218 -15.83 12.96 11.42
CA ASN A 218 -15.58 14.40 11.40
C ASN A 218 -14.26 14.66 10.67
N ARG A 219 -14.31 15.54 9.66
CA ARG A 219 -13.10 15.91 8.91
C ARG A 219 -12.18 16.76 9.79
N THR A 220 -10.94 16.35 9.90
CA THR A 220 -9.91 17.04 10.67
C THR A 220 -9.05 17.95 9.80
N ASP A 221 -8.24 18.80 10.41
CA ASP A 221 -7.30 19.67 9.71
C ASP A 221 -5.84 19.17 9.84
N ASP A 222 -5.65 17.84 9.73
CA ASP A 222 -4.36 17.20 9.98
C ASP A 222 -3.47 17.07 8.74
N ILE A 223 -4.04 17.22 7.54
CA ILE A 223 -3.31 17.16 6.28
C ILE A 223 -2.77 18.53 5.89
N LYS A 224 -1.52 18.60 5.43
CA LYS A 224 -0.92 19.83 4.89
C LYS A 224 -1.60 20.26 3.59
N GLU A 225 -1.85 21.57 3.43
CA GLU A 225 -2.60 22.13 2.29
C GLU A 225 -2.10 21.68 0.91
N LYS A 226 -0.79 21.56 0.72
CA LYS A 226 -0.22 21.15 -0.55
C LYS A 226 -0.67 19.76 -1.05
N PHE A 227 -1.28 18.96 -0.17
CA PHE A 227 -1.82 17.63 -0.50
C PHE A 227 -3.36 17.63 -0.65
N ARG A 228 -3.96 18.83 -0.77
CA ARG A 228 -5.41 19.02 -0.89
C ARG A 228 -5.79 19.94 -2.05
N PRO A 229 -5.32 19.68 -3.29
CA PRO A 229 -5.50 20.63 -4.40
C PRO A 229 -6.98 20.89 -4.73
N ASN A 230 -7.84 19.90 -4.60
CA ASN A 230 -9.27 19.96 -4.95
C ASN A 230 -10.15 19.54 -3.77
N ARG A 231 -9.95 20.19 -2.61
CA ARG A 231 -10.64 19.82 -1.37
C ARG A 231 -12.15 19.94 -1.48
N ARG A 232 -12.84 18.82 -1.33
CA ARG A 232 -14.30 18.73 -1.23
C ARG A 232 -14.71 17.98 0.04
N LEU A 233 -15.94 18.20 0.54
CA LEU A 233 -16.46 17.41 1.65
C LEU A 233 -16.96 16.07 1.10
N LEU A 234 -16.41 14.98 1.61
CA LEU A 234 -16.89 13.65 1.29
C LEU A 234 -18.04 13.26 2.24
N PRO A 235 -19.14 12.70 1.71
CA PRO A 235 -20.18 12.14 2.56
C PRO A 235 -19.64 10.93 3.33
N LYS A 236 -20.21 10.67 4.52
CA LYS A 236 -19.92 9.43 5.26
C LYS A 236 -20.29 8.23 4.38
N PRO A 237 -19.38 7.24 4.18
CA PRO A 237 -19.68 6.06 3.39
C PRO A 237 -20.89 5.31 3.93
N GLN A 238 -21.70 4.76 3.06
CA GLN A 238 -22.91 4.03 3.46
C GLN A 238 -22.59 2.85 4.39
N ARG A 239 -21.44 2.18 4.18
CA ARG A 239 -21.03 1.00 4.95
C ARG A 239 -19.89 1.32 5.93
N TYR A 240 -19.80 2.56 6.40
CA TYR A 240 -18.70 3.00 7.26
C TYR A 240 -18.55 2.17 8.53
N GLU A 241 -19.67 1.86 9.20
CA GLU A 241 -19.65 1.06 10.44
C GLU A 241 -19.14 -0.38 10.20
N ASP A 242 -19.44 -0.95 9.04
CA ASP A 242 -18.91 -2.26 8.68
C ASP A 242 -17.43 -2.17 8.32
N MET A 243 -17.01 -1.09 7.66
CA MET A 243 -15.59 -0.84 7.37
C MET A 243 -14.79 -0.73 8.68
N LEU A 244 -15.31 -0.07 9.72
CA LEU A 244 -14.68 -0.02 11.04
C LEU A 244 -14.53 -1.41 11.67
N LYS A 245 -15.58 -2.25 11.62
CA LYS A 245 -15.52 -3.64 12.12
C LYS A 245 -14.52 -4.48 11.36
N ILE A 246 -14.51 -4.37 10.03
CA ILE A 246 -13.57 -5.06 9.15
C ILE A 246 -12.14 -4.62 9.47
N ALA A 247 -11.88 -3.33 9.54
CA ALA A 247 -10.56 -2.78 9.85
C ALA A 247 -10.06 -3.21 11.24
N SER A 248 -10.96 -3.19 12.23
CA SER A 248 -10.68 -3.71 13.57
C SER A 248 -10.23 -5.18 13.50
N LYS A 249 -11.02 -6.04 12.87
CA LYS A 249 -10.78 -7.48 12.80
C LYS A 249 -9.50 -7.83 12.04
N LEU A 250 -9.23 -7.15 10.92
CA LEU A 250 -8.03 -7.36 10.11
C LEU A 250 -6.74 -6.84 10.77
N SER A 251 -6.85 -5.99 11.79
CA SER A 251 -5.69 -5.40 12.47
C SER A 251 -5.32 -6.04 13.81
N GLU A 252 -6.07 -7.04 14.28
CA GLU A 252 -5.89 -7.66 15.60
C GLU A 252 -4.46 -8.16 15.86
N ASP A 253 -3.84 -8.77 14.85
CA ASP A 253 -2.54 -9.42 14.97
C ASP A 253 -1.35 -8.46 14.82
N PHE A 254 -1.59 -7.19 14.52
CA PHE A 254 -0.53 -6.24 14.17
C PHE A 254 -0.38 -5.09 15.16
N PRO A 255 0.86 -4.79 15.60
CA PRO A 255 1.13 -3.60 16.40
C PRO A 255 0.72 -2.30 15.70
N TYR A 256 0.85 -2.26 14.38
CA TYR A 256 0.35 -1.22 13.50
C TYR A 256 0.15 -1.79 12.10
N VAL A 257 -0.97 -1.44 11.50
CA VAL A 257 -1.28 -1.68 10.10
C VAL A 257 -2.25 -0.63 9.59
N ARG A 258 -2.12 -0.21 8.35
CA ARG A 258 -3.15 0.54 7.64
C ARG A 258 -4.00 -0.46 6.86
N VAL A 259 -5.30 -0.46 7.13
CA VAL A 259 -6.26 -1.31 6.42
C VAL A 259 -6.94 -0.46 5.35
N ASP A 260 -6.74 -0.81 4.09
CA ASP A 260 -7.29 -0.09 2.96
C ASP A 260 -8.52 -0.82 2.42
N LEU A 261 -9.64 -0.11 2.37
CA LEU A 261 -10.95 -0.63 1.96
C LEU A 261 -11.59 0.28 0.92
N TYR A 262 -12.50 -0.29 0.13
CA TYR A 262 -13.37 0.43 -0.81
C TYR A 262 -14.83 0.25 -0.41
N ASN A 263 -15.64 1.32 -0.58
CA ASN A 263 -17.09 1.23 -0.49
C ASN A 263 -17.69 1.41 -1.88
N CYS A 264 -18.38 0.39 -2.39
CA CYS A 264 -19.10 0.44 -3.65
C CYS A 264 -20.59 0.14 -3.40
N GLY A 265 -21.40 1.20 -3.33
CA GLY A 265 -22.80 1.07 -2.97
C GLY A 265 -22.97 0.42 -1.59
N ASP A 266 -23.66 -0.71 -1.57
CA ASP A 266 -23.96 -1.50 -0.37
C ASP A 266 -22.87 -2.52 0.02
N LYS A 267 -21.74 -2.55 -0.71
CA LYS A 267 -20.65 -3.50 -0.50
C LYS A 267 -19.36 -2.82 -0.09
N VAL A 268 -18.59 -3.53 0.74
CA VAL A 268 -17.20 -3.19 1.08
C VAL A 268 -16.28 -4.17 0.38
N PHE A 269 -15.18 -3.67 -0.17
CA PHE A 269 -14.13 -4.51 -0.77
C PHE A 269 -12.80 -4.28 -0.07
N PHE A 270 -12.05 -5.35 0.06
CA PHE A 270 -10.68 -5.32 0.57
C PHE A 270 -9.73 -4.75 -0.48
N GLY A 271 -8.90 -3.79 -0.08
CA GLY A 271 -7.82 -3.25 -0.88
C GLY A 271 -6.48 -3.88 -0.53
N GLU A 272 -5.91 -3.51 0.61
CA GLU A 272 -4.63 -4.04 1.07
C GLU A 272 -4.42 -3.86 2.58
N LEU A 273 -3.44 -4.58 3.13
CA LEU A 273 -2.83 -4.33 4.43
C LEU A 273 -1.47 -3.69 4.23
N THR A 274 -1.32 -2.42 4.64
CA THR A 274 -0.10 -1.65 4.43
C THR A 274 0.66 -1.46 5.74
N PHE A 275 1.86 -2.02 5.84
CA PHE A 275 2.70 -1.95 7.05
C PHE A 275 3.63 -0.74 7.06
N THR A 276 3.94 -0.21 5.90
CA THR A 276 4.84 0.92 5.69
C THR A 276 4.20 2.04 4.86
N PRO A 277 3.07 2.63 5.32
CA PRO A 277 2.40 3.68 4.56
C PRO A 277 3.39 4.80 4.19
N PHE A 278 3.39 5.18 2.89
CA PHE A 278 4.32 6.17 2.35
C PHE A 278 5.79 5.85 2.69
N SER A 279 6.16 4.57 2.55
CA SER A 279 7.50 4.06 2.87
C SER A 279 7.93 4.36 4.31
N GLY A 280 6.97 4.40 5.22
CA GLY A 280 7.17 4.66 6.65
C GLY A 280 7.29 6.14 7.03
N ILE A 281 7.32 7.08 6.07
CA ILE A 281 7.48 8.52 6.35
C ILE A 281 6.23 9.28 5.96
N GLN A 282 5.30 9.46 6.89
CA GLN A 282 3.98 10.06 6.65
C GLN A 282 4.03 11.60 6.68
N SER A 283 4.91 12.19 5.87
CA SER A 283 5.22 13.64 5.88
C SER A 283 4.09 14.54 5.41
N PHE A 284 2.99 14.01 4.93
CA PHE A 284 1.79 14.76 4.54
C PHE A 284 0.96 15.20 5.74
N TYR A 285 1.05 14.51 6.89
CA TYR A 285 0.43 14.95 8.12
C TYR A 285 1.15 16.15 8.76
N LYS A 286 0.38 16.98 9.46
CA LYS A 286 0.90 17.96 10.41
C LYS A 286 1.48 17.23 11.65
N GLN A 287 2.42 17.86 12.34
CA GLN A 287 3.12 17.21 13.47
C GLN A 287 2.20 16.74 14.60
N PRO A 288 1.15 17.51 15.02
CA PRO A 288 0.24 17.03 16.08
C PRO A 288 -0.37 15.66 15.78
N MET A 289 -0.78 15.40 14.53
CA MET A 289 -1.34 14.12 14.11
C MET A 289 -0.29 13.02 14.09
N LEU A 290 0.93 13.31 13.63
CA LEU A 290 2.02 12.33 13.70
C LEU A 290 2.29 11.89 15.14
N ASP A 291 2.27 12.81 16.09
CA ASP A 291 2.49 12.55 17.52
C ASP A 291 1.30 11.79 18.12
N GLU A 292 0.08 12.10 17.71
CA GLU A 292 -1.15 11.43 18.15
C GLU A 292 -1.18 9.97 17.72
N LEU A 293 -0.99 9.70 16.43
CA LEU A 293 -0.83 8.33 15.91
C LEU A 293 0.37 7.62 16.56
N GLY A 294 1.43 8.38 16.86
CA GLY A 294 2.55 7.86 17.62
C GLY A 294 2.14 7.38 19.02
N ARG A 295 1.34 8.12 19.76
CA ARG A 295 0.82 7.70 21.06
C ARG A 295 -0.13 6.51 20.98
N PHE A 296 -0.94 6.45 19.93
CA PHE A 296 -1.86 5.35 19.68
C PHE A 296 -1.16 4.00 19.48
N VAL A 297 0.00 3.98 18.79
CA VAL A 297 0.74 2.74 18.50
C VAL A 297 1.68 2.38 19.65
N SER A 298 1.41 1.27 20.35
CA SER A 298 2.31 0.72 21.37
C SER A 298 3.34 -0.21 20.76
N LEU A 299 4.60 -0.04 21.15
CA LEU A 299 5.71 -0.95 20.81
C LEU A 299 5.99 -1.97 21.92
N GLU A 300 5.19 -1.96 22.97
CA GLU A 300 5.33 -2.87 24.12
C GLU A 300 5.08 -4.31 23.70
N GLY A 301 5.82 -5.24 24.27
CA GLY A 301 5.70 -6.68 24.02
C GLY A 301 6.26 -7.15 22.67
N ILE A 302 6.78 -6.27 21.82
CA ILE A 302 7.37 -6.67 20.54
C ILE A 302 8.77 -7.23 20.76
N LYS A 303 8.99 -8.48 20.34
CA LYS A 303 10.33 -9.10 20.34
C LYS A 303 11.19 -8.46 19.27
N LYS A 304 12.30 -7.83 19.70
CA LYS A 304 13.26 -7.25 18.77
C LYS A 304 14.07 -8.36 18.09
N HIS A 305 13.85 -8.56 16.81
CA HIS A 305 14.77 -9.39 16.03
C HIS A 305 16.00 -8.54 15.66
N ARG A 306 17.16 -8.93 16.19
CA ARG A 306 18.47 -8.37 15.80
C ARG A 306 19.12 -9.36 14.84
N ARG A 307 19.37 -8.96 13.62
CA ARG A 307 20.36 -9.59 12.74
C ARG A 307 21.65 -8.82 12.81
#